data_00d333dc9ae75323aacb81f48dcefbd9
#
_entry.id   00d333dc9ae75323aacb81f48dcefbd9
#
_cell.length_a   1.000
_cell.length_b   1.000
_cell.length_c   1.000
_cell.angle_alpha   90.00
_cell.angle_beta   90.00
_cell.angle_gamma   90.00
#
_symmetry.space_group_name_H-M   'P 1'
#
loop_
_entity.id
_entity.type
_entity.pdbx_description
1 polymer ?
#
loop_
_entity_poly.entity_id
_entity_poly.type
_entity_poly.pdbx_seq_one_letter_code
_entity_poly.pdbx_strand_id
1 'polypeptide(L)'
;MKKFIINLPDRTDRLELFHRTNPNIDAEPFGYVFDGRQITHKDLIEKGFDTDKSWKDPILQTHLTKGEVGCFLSHWYVWQYAIESNEPVLVFEDDAIISDRYDENEIQELLKTYNFLYLGYREMGERKEVNDEIVIPDYPYWTVSYVITPEAAKILCTENAKKNIIPVDEYLPIALKNCSAAAYKENVVTPHSRSKVGSDVYASSREDFFIDFKTHHITVGTDEWKCKKLYESAQQNHIETINLGKGIVWEGGDMNKSGGGHKVNLLREYISMLPDHDVLFFSDAYDIILCSSLDEITGRYLEFKHDIVFSSERFCWPDEELATEIISTNKTITPYNETPYKYLNSGMFIGTVKHIRELLNEIPNDSDDQLYYQKEYISLRHDIVLDLEGYIFTCYDPKVTIKQGQLYNPVTKCYSCVYHGNGGESAKEHYKSIYDKLYSSSLISYIPTHHYEKI
;
A
#
# COMPACT_ATOMS: atom_id res chain seq x y z
N MET A 1 21.70 7.63 25.59
CA MET A 1 20.39 7.74 24.92
C MET A 1 19.83 6.34 24.68
N LYS A 2 18.60 6.05 25.11
CA LYS A 2 17.91 4.79 24.83
C LYS A 2 17.52 4.74 23.35
N LYS A 3 17.55 3.51 22.79
CA LYS A 3 17.20 3.23 21.40
C LYS A 3 16.09 2.17 21.38
N PHE A 4 14.95 2.51 20.81
CA PHE A 4 13.81 1.61 20.74
C PHE A 4 13.42 1.29 19.31
N ILE A 5 12.97 0.05 19.12
CA ILE A 5 12.36 -0.42 17.88
C ILE A 5 10.86 -0.53 18.13
N ILE A 6 10.05 0.18 17.35
CA ILE A 6 8.60 -0.03 17.32
C ILE A 6 8.35 -1.25 16.43
N ASN A 7 7.97 -2.35 17.05
CA ASN A 7 7.72 -3.64 16.38
C ASN A 7 6.59 -4.37 17.10
N LEU A 8 5.62 -4.87 16.36
CA LEU A 8 4.56 -5.71 16.93
C LEU A 8 5.13 -7.05 17.42
N PRO A 9 4.71 -7.55 18.60
CA PRO A 9 5.29 -8.75 19.19
C PRO A 9 5.18 -10.01 18.32
N ASP A 10 4.16 -10.11 17.47
CA ASP A 10 3.95 -11.21 16.52
C ASP A 10 4.77 -11.07 15.22
N ARG A 11 5.36 -9.89 14.96
CA ARG A 11 6.21 -9.64 13.79
C ARG A 11 7.68 -9.90 14.11
N THR A 12 7.98 -11.10 14.58
CA THR A 12 9.37 -11.56 14.83
C THR A 12 10.21 -11.58 13.56
N ASP A 13 9.59 -11.80 12.41
CA ASP A 13 10.20 -11.76 11.08
C ASP A 13 10.80 -10.37 10.77
N ARG A 14 10.09 -9.29 11.09
CA ARG A 14 10.55 -7.92 10.89
C ARG A 14 11.64 -7.54 11.89
N LEU A 15 11.49 -7.93 13.14
CA LEU A 15 12.51 -7.70 14.16
C LEU A 15 13.85 -8.41 13.82
N GLU A 16 13.78 -9.67 13.37
CA GLU A 16 14.96 -10.41 12.90
C GLU A 16 15.58 -9.73 11.67
N LEU A 17 14.75 -9.23 10.75
CA LEU A 17 15.23 -8.49 9.60
C LEU A 17 15.95 -7.21 10.02
N PHE A 18 15.38 -6.44 10.95
CA PHE A 18 16.01 -5.22 11.49
C PHE A 18 17.40 -5.51 12.04
N HIS A 19 17.54 -6.49 12.94
CA HIS A 19 18.83 -6.83 13.54
C HIS A 19 19.85 -7.38 12.53
N ARG A 20 19.38 -8.15 11.55
CA ARG A 20 20.24 -8.65 10.46
C ARG A 20 20.73 -7.52 9.54
N THR A 21 19.90 -6.53 9.30
CA THR A 21 20.22 -5.38 8.43
C THR A 21 21.13 -4.40 9.16
N ASN A 22 20.94 -4.23 10.47
CA ASN A 22 21.62 -3.24 11.29
C ASN A 22 22.43 -3.91 12.45
N PRO A 23 23.42 -4.76 12.15
CA PRO A 23 24.06 -5.61 13.16
C PRO A 23 24.85 -4.85 14.22
N ASN A 24 25.21 -3.60 13.97
CA ASN A 24 26.00 -2.74 14.87
C ASN A 24 25.12 -1.80 15.74
N ILE A 25 23.81 -1.90 15.62
CA ILE A 25 22.89 -1.05 16.36
C ILE A 25 22.34 -1.81 17.57
N ASP A 26 22.68 -1.32 18.74
CA ASP A 26 22.14 -1.81 20.01
C ASP A 26 20.81 -1.08 20.31
N ALA A 27 19.71 -1.60 19.76
CA ALA A 27 18.37 -1.13 19.97
C ALA A 27 17.47 -2.30 20.42
N GLU A 28 16.56 -2.02 21.34
CA GLU A 28 15.65 -3.01 21.91
C GLU A 28 14.19 -2.75 21.47
N PRO A 29 13.36 -3.80 21.30
CA PRO A 29 11.94 -3.63 21.04
C PRO A 29 11.29 -2.83 22.18
N PHE A 30 10.45 -1.86 21.82
CA PHE A 30 9.72 -1.09 22.82
C PHE A 30 8.60 -1.94 23.45
N GLY A 31 8.56 -1.99 24.77
CA GLY A 31 7.64 -2.89 25.51
C GLY A 31 6.16 -2.49 25.48
N TYR A 32 5.82 -1.29 25.01
CA TYR A 32 4.44 -0.76 24.99
C TYR A 32 4.03 -0.40 23.56
N VAL A 33 3.94 -1.38 22.68
CA VAL A 33 3.41 -1.23 21.31
C VAL A 33 1.96 -1.69 21.26
N PHE A 34 1.19 -1.09 20.38
CA PHE A 34 -0.25 -1.33 20.26
C PHE A 34 -0.56 -1.94 18.89
N ASP A 35 -1.04 -3.18 18.92
CA ASP A 35 -1.60 -3.82 17.75
C ASP A 35 -2.99 -3.24 17.46
N GLY A 36 -3.08 -2.44 16.42
CA GLY A 36 -4.35 -1.84 16.00
C GLY A 36 -5.46 -2.86 15.75
N ARG A 37 -5.12 -4.07 15.29
CA ARG A 37 -6.08 -5.16 15.06
C ARG A 37 -6.86 -5.55 16.31
N GLN A 38 -6.26 -5.37 17.48
CA GLN A 38 -6.82 -5.76 18.80
C GLN A 38 -7.47 -4.61 19.55
N ILE A 39 -7.33 -3.36 19.10
CA ILE A 39 -7.88 -2.18 19.78
C ILE A 39 -9.36 -2.02 19.44
N THR A 40 -10.22 -1.92 20.45
CA THR A 40 -11.59 -1.48 20.29
C THR A 40 -11.74 0.00 20.69
N HIS A 41 -12.78 0.68 20.19
CA HIS A 41 -13.05 2.05 20.58
C HIS A 41 -13.28 2.17 22.11
N LYS A 42 -13.90 1.16 22.72
CA LYS A 42 -14.10 1.09 24.16
C LYS A 42 -12.76 1.07 24.91
N ASP A 43 -11.82 0.22 24.48
CA ASP A 43 -10.48 0.15 25.11
C ASP A 43 -9.74 1.49 25.00
N LEU A 44 -9.92 2.19 23.87
CA LEU A 44 -9.34 3.50 23.63
C LEU A 44 -9.87 4.53 24.64
N ILE A 45 -11.20 4.60 24.79
CA ILE A 45 -11.88 5.50 25.73
C ILE A 45 -11.52 5.17 27.18
N GLU A 46 -11.47 3.89 27.57
CA GLU A 46 -11.10 3.47 28.93
C GLU A 46 -9.67 3.87 29.30
N LYS A 47 -8.76 3.91 28.31
CA LYS A 47 -7.39 4.43 28.47
C LYS A 47 -7.32 5.97 28.43
N GLY A 48 -8.46 6.62 28.27
CA GLY A 48 -8.58 8.07 28.22
C GLY A 48 -8.24 8.71 26.88
N PHE A 49 -8.12 7.92 25.81
CA PHE A 49 -7.91 8.39 24.44
C PHE A 49 -9.23 8.51 23.68
N ASP A 50 -9.21 9.28 22.59
CA ASP A 50 -10.27 9.32 21.58
C ASP A 50 -9.67 9.77 20.26
N THR A 51 -10.40 9.54 19.17
CA THR A 51 -9.98 9.89 17.81
C THR A 51 -10.63 11.18 17.35
N ASP A 52 -9.99 11.91 16.45
CA ASP A 52 -10.62 13.03 15.75
C ASP A 52 -11.63 12.48 14.74
N LYS A 53 -12.92 12.59 15.09
CA LYS A 53 -14.02 12.12 14.26
C LYS A 53 -14.24 12.94 13.00
N SER A 54 -13.64 14.13 12.92
CA SER A 54 -13.71 15.02 11.76
C SER A 54 -12.57 14.76 10.76
N TRP A 55 -11.48 14.11 11.22
CA TRP A 55 -10.34 13.82 10.36
C TRP A 55 -10.71 12.81 9.29
N LYS A 56 -10.26 13.08 8.09
CA LYS A 56 -10.34 12.16 6.96
C LYS A 56 -9.03 12.14 6.22
N ASP A 57 -8.65 10.97 5.72
CA ASP A 57 -7.55 10.84 4.80
C ASP A 57 -7.78 11.82 3.62
N PRO A 58 -6.80 12.66 3.29
CA PRO A 58 -6.98 13.71 2.28
C PRO A 58 -7.25 13.15 0.87
N ILE A 59 -6.82 11.92 0.60
CA ILE A 59 -6.99 11.27 -0.70
C ILE A 59 -8.25 10.41 -0.69
N LEU A 60 -8.34 9.47 0.24
CA LEU A 60 -9.41 8.46 0.27
C LEU A 60 -10.70 8.97 0.90
N GLN A 61 -10.66 10.13 1.60
CA GLN A 61 -11.79 10.67 2.35
C GLN A 61 -12.35 9.68 3.41
N THR A 62 -11.53 8.72 3.81
CA THR A 62 -11.85 7.72 4.83
C THR A 62 -11.38 8.20 6.20
N HIS A 63 -11.99 7.68 7.26
CA HIS A 63 -11.56 7.93 8.63
C HIS A 63 -10.33 7.09 8.98
N LEU A 64 -9.77 7.33 10.17
CA LEU A 64 -8.64 6.57 10.74
C LEU A 64 -8.86 5.07 10.69
N THR A 65 -7.79 4.35 10.38
CA THR A 65 -7.75 2.89 10.53
C THR A 65 -7.34 2.52 11.96
N LYS A 66 -7.69 1.33 12.39
CA LYS A 66 -7.21 0.78 13.68
C LYS A 66 -5.68 0.72 13.75
N GLY A 67 -5.02 0.40 12.62
CA GLY A 67 -3.57 0.38 12.52
C GLY A 67 -2.93 1.74 12.73
N GLU A 68 -3.52 2.81 12.16
CA GLU A 68 -3.06 4.19 12.39
C GLU A 68 -3.22 4.61 13.85
N VAL A 69 -4.32 4.20 14.50
CA VAL A 69 -4.52 4.42 15.95
C VAL A 69 -3.46 3.66 16.75
N GLY A 70 -3.20 2.38 16.43
CA GLY A 70 -2.16 1.57 17.07
C GLY A 70 -0.77 2.15 16.91
N CYS A 71 -0.45 2.64 15.70
CA CYS A 71 0.80 3.32 15.40
C CYS A 71 0.95 4.59 16.23
N PHE A 72 -0.05 5.47 16.24
CA PHE A 72 -0.05 6.68 17.09
C PHE A 72 0.18 6.36 18.56
N LEU A 73 -0.55 5.38 19.10
CA LEU A 73 -0.41 4.97 20.51
C LEU A 73 0.99 4.45 20.81
N SER A 74 1.58 3.66 19.93
CA SER A 74 2.93 3.13 20.10
C SER A 74 3.95 4.27 20.20
N HIS A 75 3.87 5.25 19.31
CA HIS A 75 4.72 6.45 19.38
C HIS A 75 4.40 7.30 20.62
N TRP A 76 3.13 7.47 20.98
CA TRP A 76 2.73 8.20 22.18
C TRP A 76 3.41 7.66 23.44
N TYR A 77 3.42 6.33 23.63
CA TYR A 77 4.04 5.73 24.82
C TYR A 77 5.58 5.83 24.79
N VAL A 78 6.21 5.86 23.62
CA VAL A 78 7.64 6.21 23.52
C VAL A 78 7.87 7.66 23.97
N TRP A 79 7.01 8.60 23.58
CA TRP A 79 7.12 9.99 24.04
C TRP A 79 6.89 10.11 25.55
N GLN A 80 5.93 9.37 26.09
CA GLN A 80 5.73 9.29 27.57
C GLN A 80 6.99 8.74 28.27
N TYR A 81 7.61 7.71 27.72
CA TYR A 81 8.87 7.19 28.25
C TYR A 81 9.97 8.26 28.26
N ALA A 82 10.12 9.04 27.18
CA ALA A 82 11.10 10.13 27.14
C ALA A 82 10.84 11.19 28.21
N ILE A 83 9.56 11.50 28.50
CA ILE A 83 9.18 12.42 29.57
C ILE A 83 9.54 11.84 30.95
N GLU A 84 9.20 10.59 31.21
CA GLU A 84 9.39 9.90 32.50
C GLU A 84 10.85 9.64 32.82
N SER A 85 11.63 9.20 31.83
CA SER A 85 13.06 8.95 31.97
C SER A 85 13.89 10.26 32.05
N ASN A 86 13.30 11.35 31.57
CA ASN A 86 13.96 12.64 31.40
C ASN A 86 15.26 12.55 30.55
N GLU A 87 15.26 11.67 29.55
CA GLU A 87 16.38 11.43 28.62
C GLU A 87 15.88 11.45 27.18
N PRO A 88 16.70 11.87 26.21
CA PRO A 88 16.39 11.72 24.81
C PRO A 88 16.25 10.24 24.41
N VAL A 89 15.33 9.97 23.50
CA VAL A 89 15.06 8.62 22.96
C VAL A 89 15.23 8.63 21.46
N LEU A 90 15.96 7.67 20.95
CA LEU A 90 16.05 7.36 19.53
C LEU A 90 15.05 6.24 19.18
N VAL A 91 14.23 6.50 18.18
CA VAL A 91 13.17 5.60 17.72
C VAL A 91 13.51 5.10 16.32
N PHE A 92 13.34 3.81 16.12
CA PHE A 92 13.32 3.15 14.82
C PHE A 92 12.00 2.42 14.63
N GLU A 93 11.46 2.43 13.43
CA GLU A 93 10.48 1.42 13.02
C GLU A 93 11.21 0.13 12.64
N ASP A 94 10.51 -0.99 12.66
CA ASP A 94 11.09 -2.31 12.46
C ASP A 94 11.52 -2.59 11.00
N ASP A 95 11.21 -1.67 10.09
CA ASP A 95 11.66 -1.68 8.69
C ASP A 95 12.83 -0.72 8.41
N ALA A 96 13.40 -0.10 9.42
CA ALA A 96 14.48 0.85 9.26
C ALA A 96 15.80 0.20 8.77
N ILE A 97 16.44 0.84 7.79
CA ILE A 97 17.80 0.55 7.31
C ILE A 97 18.68 1.73 7.70
N ILE A 98 19.69 1.48 8.50
CA ILE A 98 20.59 2.52 9.00
C ILE A 98 21.84 2.55 8.12
N SER A 99 22.17 3.72 7.57
CA SER A 99 23.34 3.89 6.71
C SER A 99 24.63 4.05 7.51
N ASP A 100 25.78 3.90 6.84
CA ASP A 100 27.10 4.11 7.43
C ASP A 100 27.36 5.58 7.85
N ARG A 101 26.47 6.51 7.44
CA ARG A 101 26.51 7.92 7.86
C ARG A 101 25.92 8.16 9.25
N TYR A 102 25.33 7.16 9.88
CA TYR A 102 24.79 7.27 11.24
C TYR A 102 25.93 7.51 12.23
N ASP A 103 25.90 8.65 12.92
CA ASP A 103 26.86 8.99 13.98
C ASP A 103 26.11 9.47 15.22
N GLU A 104 26.19 8.69 16.29
CA GLU A 104 25.52 9.01 17.56
C GLU A 104 26.11 10.25 18.25
N ASN A 105 27.40 10.53 18.06
CA ASN A 105 28.02 11.73 18.63
C ASN A 105 27.54 13.00 17.94
N GLU A 106 27.40 12.94 16.61
CA GLU A 106 26.84 14.04 15.83
C GLU A 106 25.38 14.32 16.24
N ILE A 107 24.57 13.26 16.38
CA ILE A 107 23.19 13.36 16.85
C ILE A 107 23.15 14.05 18.23
N GLN A 108 24.02 13.66 19.18
CA GLN A 108 24.09 14.28 20.50
C GLN A 108 24.46 15.76 20.44
N GLU A 109 25.35 16.17 19.53
CA GLU A 109 25.67 17.57 19.32
C GLU A 109 24.48 18.35 18.74
N LEU A 110 23.76 17.78 17.78
CA LEU A 110 22.57 18.39 17.19
C LEU A 110 21.43 18.55 18.23
N LEU A 111 21.30 17.63 19.18
CA LEU A 111 20.32 17.72 20.26
C LEU A 111 20.57 18.87 21.26
N LYS A 112 21.72 19.53 21.21
CA LYS A 112 21.94 20.77 21.96
C LYS A 112 21.18 21.97 21.36
N THR A 113 20.80 21.87 20.07
CA THR A 113 20.10 22.92 19.33
C THR A 113 18.67 22.54 19.00
N TYR A 114 18.45 21.27 18.68
CA TYR A 114 17.16 20.74 18.25
C TYR A 114 16.60 19.78 19.28
N ASN A 115 15.32 19.88 19.58
CA ASN A 115 14.68 18.98 20.52
C ASN A 115 13.88 17.84 19.83
N PHE A 116 13.82 17.87 18.50
CA PHE A 116 13.36 16.77 17.67
C PHE A 116 14.21 16.71 16.38
N LEU A 117 14.69 15.51 16.03
CA LEU A 117 15.54 15.32 14.85
C LEU A 117 15.07 14.13 14.04
N TYR A 118 14.61 14.34 12.80
CA TYR A 118 14.32 13.27 11.87
C TYR A 118 15.62 12.68 11.30
N LEU A 119 15.78 11.38 11.39
CA LEU A 119 16.86 10.60 10.78
C LEU A 119 16.43 9.96 9.47
N GLY A 120 15.13 9.65 9.35
CA GLY A 120 14.49 9.10 8.16
C GLY A 120 13.08 9.64 8.01
N TYR A 121 12.81 10.32 6.91
CA TYR A 121 11.52 10.92 6.61
C TYR A 121 11.33 11.05 5.09
N ARG A 122 10.10 11.35 4.66
CA ARG A 122 9.78 11.74 3.29
C ARG A 122 9.42 13.22 3.26
N GLU A 123 10.09 13.97 2.42
CA GLU A 123 9.77 15.39 2.19
C GLU A 123 8.48 15.52 1.38
N MET A 124 7.48 16.19 1.92
CA MET A 124 6.19 16.42 1.25
C MET A 124 5.90 17.93 1.07
N GLY A 125 6.76 18.80 1.57
CA GLY A 125 6.65 20.24 1.49
C GLY A 125 7.96 20.91 1.08
N GLU A 126 8.01 22.23 1.21
CA GLU A 126 9.25 22.97 1.09
C GLU A 126 10.15 22.72 2.31
N ARG A 127 11.44 22.98 2.18
CA ARG A 127 12.38 22.91 3.30
C ARG A 127 13.29 24.14 3.32
N LYS A 128 13.68 24.52 4.52
CA LYS A 128 14.68 25.57 4.72
C LYS A 128 16.03 24.94 5.02
N GLU A 129 17.02 25.17 4.18
CA GLU A 129 18.38 24.70 4.43
C GLU A 129 19.00 25.50 5.60
N VAL A 130 19.62 24.78 6.53
CA VAL A 130 20.37 25.35 7.66
C VAL A 130 21.86 25.31 7.34
N ASN A 131 22.35 24.18 6.83
CA ASN A 131 23.72 23.97 6.37
C ASN A 131 23.74 22.85 5.32
N ASP A 132 24.91 22.30 5.00
CA ASP A 132 25.06 21.27 3.98
C ASP A 132 24.40 19.93 4.38
N GLU A 133 24.15 19.68 5.66
CA GLU A 133 23.65 18.40 6.19
C GLU A 133 22.27 18.49 6.84
N ILE A 134 21.88 19.66 7.35
CA ILE A 134 20.67 19.85 8.16
C ILE A 134 19.70 20.82 7.49
N VAL A 135 18.43 20.46 7.54
CA VAL A 135 17.30 21.25 7.05
C VAL A 135 16.20 21.37 8.11
N ILE A 136 15.37 22.38 7.97
CA ILE A 136 14.09 22.49 8.66
C ILE A 136 13.01 22.10 7.64
N PRO A 137 12.42 20.89 7.73
CA PRO A 137 11.38 20.45 6.81
C PRO A 137 10.06 21.14 7.14
N ASP A 138 9.26 21.49 6.11
CA ASP A 138 7.93 22.07 6.31
C ASP A 138 6.91 20.96 6.63
N TYR A 139 6.93 19.88 5.85
CA TYR A 139 6.02 18.75 6.04
C TYR A 139 6.78 17.41 5.90
N PRO A 140 7.48 16.98 6.97
CA PRO A 140 8.16 15.69 7.01
C PRO A 140 7.14 14.57 7.24
N TYR A 141 7.03 13.67 6.29
CA TYR A 141 6.18 12.50 6.35
C TYR A 141 7.01 11.25 6.70
N TRP A 142 6.40 10.21 7.24
CA TRP A 142 7.03 8.99 7.79
C TRP A 142 7.67 9.19 9.17
N THR A 143 7.58 8.13 9.95
CA THR A 143 8.15 8.02 11.29
C THR A 143 9.26 6.96 11.39
N VAL A 144 9.88 6.62 10.25
CA VAL A 144 10.89 5.55 10.12
C VAL A 144 11.97 5.62 11.17
N SER A 145 12.48 6.84 11.45
CA SER A 145 13.42 7.05 12.56
C SER A 145 13.51 8.52 12.94
N TYR A 146 13.52 8.78 14.23
CA TYR A 146 13.73 10.13 14.78
C TYR A 146 14.31 10.06 16.20
N VAL A 147 14.87 11.18 16.65
CA VAL A 147 15.23 11.39 18.05
C VAL A 147 14.33 12.44 18.66
N ILE A 148 13.86 12.18 19.86
CA ILE A 148 13.00 13.09 20.61
C ILE A 148 13.57 13.36 22.01
N THR A 149 13.62 14.63 22.41
CA THR A 149 13.95 15.02 23.78
C THR A 149 12.71 15.04 24.66
N PRO A 150 12.86 15.03 25.99
CA PRO A 150 11.75 15.20 26.93
C PRO A 150 10.93 16.47 26.70
N GLU A 151 11.58 17.55 26.26
CA GLU A 151 10.93 18.83 25.97
C GLU A 151 10.00 18.71 24.76
N ALA A 152 10.48 18.13 23.66
CA ALA A 152 9.63 17.88 22.49
C ALA A 152 8.49 16.90 22.82
N ALA A 153 8.78 15.85 23.57
CA ALA A 153 7.77 14.88 24.00
C ALA A 153 6.63 15.52 24.79
N LYS A 154 6.94 16.49 25.69
CA LYS A 154 5.91 17.26 26.41
C LYS A 154 5.03 18.10 25.50
N ILE A 155 5.57 18.61 24.39
CA ILE A 155 4.80 19.37 23.38
C ILE A 155 3.86 18.42 22.61
N LEU A 156 4.31 17.20 22.32
CA LEU A 156 3.50 16.20 21.61
C LEU A 156 2.43 15.58 22.50
N CYS A 157 2.72 15.31 23.77
CA CYS A 157 1.83 14.62 24.69
C CYS A 157 0.83 15.55 25.38
N THR A 158 -0.05 16.19 24.61
CA THR A 158 -1.09 17.06 25.14
C THR A 158 -2.41 16.32 25.34
N GLU A 159 -3.26 16.81 26.27
CA GLU A 159 -4.63 16.28 26.41
C GLU A 159 -5.45 16.42 25.14
N ASN A 160 -5.21 17.48 24.35
CA ASN A 160 -5.87 17.64 23.04
C ASN A 160 -5.47 16.54 22.06
N ALA A 161 -4.19 16.24 21.93
CA ALA A 161 -3.71 15.18 21.05
C ALA A 161 -4.24 13.79 21.50
N LYS A 162 -4.29 13.58 22.82
CA LYS A 162 -4.85 12.35 23.40
C LYS A 162 -6.33 12.16 23.08
N LYS A 163 -7.10 13.25 22.97
CA LYS A 163 -8.53 13.23 22.68
C LYS A 163 -8.91 13.39 21.21
N ASN A 164 -7.93 13.68 20.36
CA ASN A 164 -8.12 13.93 18.94
C ASN A 164 -7.01 13.24 18.13
N ILE A 165 -6.89 11.92 18.28
CA ILE A 165 -5.91 11.13 17.53
C ILE A 165 -6.17 11.27 16.04
N ILE A 166 -5.11 11.57 15.29
CA ILE A 166 -4.99 11.46 13.84
C ILE A 166 -3.77 10.60 13.52
N PRO A 167 -3.51 10.16 12.28
CA PRO A 167 -2.31 9.40 11.95
C PRO A 167 -1.05 10.12 12.44
N VAL A 168 -0.10 9.39 12.99
CA VAL A 168 1.13 9.97 13.55
C VAL A 168 1.92 10.79 12.52
N ASP A 169 1.89 10.33 11.25
CA ASP A 169 2.55 11.02 10.12
C ASP A 169 1.92 12.38 9.80
N GLU A 170 0.63 12.55 10.11
CA GLU A 170 -0.10 13.81 9.97
C GLU A 170 0.02 14.68 11.22
N TYR A 171 0.10 14.03 12.38
CA TYR A 171 0.19 14.73 13.66
C TYR A 171 1.54 15.43 13.86
N LEU A 172 2.65 14.72 13.60
CA LEU A 172 3.99 15.24 13.85
C LEU A 172 4.29 16.54 13.09
N PRO A 173 4.03 16.67 11.78
CA PRO A 173 4.28 17.92 11.05
C PRO A 173 3.51 19.13 11.62
N ILE A 174 2.33 18.88 12.18
CA ILE A 174 1.50 19.93 12.80
C ILE A 174 2.05 20.31 14.18
N ALA A 175 2.28 19.33 15.05
CA ALA A 175 2.66 19.55 16.42
C ALA A 175 4.10 20.10 16.57
N LEU A 176 5.02 19.61 15.73
CA LEU A 176 6.41 20.01 15.74
C LEU A 176 6.67 21.44 15.26
N LYS A 177 5.69 22.14 14.69
CA LYS A 177 5.79 23.60 14.42
C LYS A 177 6.06 24.41 15.69
N ASN A 178 5.74 23.86 16.86
CA ASN A 178 6.02 24.48 18.17
C ASN A 178 7.33 23.96 18.80
N CYS A 179 8.11 23.15 18.08
CA CYS A 179 9.37 22.59 18.52
C CYS A 179 10.54 23.17 17.74
N SER A 180 11.75 23.09 18.31
CA SER A 180 12.99 23.22 17.55
C SER A 180 13.26 21.89 16.86
N ALA A 181 12.60 21.64 15.73
CA ALA A 181 12.71 20.42 14.96
C ALA A 181 13.58 20.60 13.73
N ALA A 182 14.37 19.59 13.40
CA ALA A 182 15.21 19.54 12.20
C ALA A 182 15.23 18.13 11.59
N ALA A 183 15.84 18.01 10.43
CA ALA A 183 16.05 16.74 9.74
C ALA A 183 17.41 16.70 9.05
N TYR A 184 17.95 15.52 8.84
CA TYR A 184 19.06 15.37 7.91
C TYR A 184 18.58 15.67 6.48
N LYS A 185 19.36 16.44 5.73
CA LYS A 185 19.07 16.79 4.33
C LYS A 185 18.97 15.56 3.45
N GLU A 186 19.84 14.59 3.70
CA GLU A 186 19.78 13.24 3.14
C GLU A 186 19.57 12.25 4.27
N ASN A 187 18.52 11.45 4.18
CA ASN A 187 18.19 10.49 5.21
C ASN A 187 19.37 9.60 5.59
N VAL A 188 19.69 9.52 6.87
CA VAL A 188 20.66 8.57 7.43
C VAL A 188 19.99 7.22 7.79
N VAL A 189 18.66 7.21 7.87
CA VAL A 189 17.83 6.02 8.02
C VAL A 189 16.77 6.01 6.91
N THR A 190 16.61 4.90 6.23
CA THR A 190 15.61 4.71 5.17
C THR A 190 14.76 3.48 5.46
N PRO A 191 13.51 3.43 5.04
CA PRO A 191 12.71 2.22 5.23
C PRO A 191 13.16 1.11 4.26
N HIS A 192 12.99 -0.15 4.66
CA HIS A 192 12.93 -1.23 3.69
C HIS A 192 11.81 -0.97 2.69
N SER A 193 12.00 -1.42 1.44
CA SER A 193 10.90 -1.39 0.49
C SER A 193 9.71 -2.16 1.09
N ARG A 194 8.52 -1.58 1.06
CA ARG A 194 7.28 -2.17 1.60
C ARG A 194 7.02 -3.56 1.03
N SER A 195 7.44 -3.79 -0.20
CA SER A 195 7.43 -5.09 -0.86
C SER A 195 8.21 -6.20 -0.14
N LYS A 196 9.11 -5.87 0.79
CA LYS A 196 9.86 -6.87 1.57
C LYS A 196 9.24 -7.19 2.92
N VAL A 197 8.54 -6.24 3.50
CA VAL A 197 8.12 -6.32 4.91
C VAL A 197 6.60 -6.22 5.12
N GLY A 198 5.84 -5.78 4.11
CA GLY A 198 4.42 -5.50 4.26
C GLY A 198 4.14 -4.28 5.15
N SER A 199 2.88 -4.05 5.47
CA SER A 199 2.46 -3.02 6.43
C SER A 199 1.34 -3.56 7.30
N ASP A 200 1.50 -3.45 8.62
CA ASP A 200 0.47 -3.84 9.60
C ASP A 200 -0.50 -2.70 9.91
N VAL A 201 -0.18 -1.48 9.51
CA VAL A 201 -1.04 -0.31 9.69
C VAL A 201 -2.32 -0.42 8.88
N TYR A 202 -2.22 -0.98 7.67
CA TYR A 202 -3.35 -1.13 6.75
C TYR A 202 -3.91 -2.56 6.69
N ALA A 203 -3.15 -3.57 7.12
CA ALA A 203 -3.63 -4.95 7.23
C ALA A 203 -4.64 -5.15 8.38
N SER A 204 -4.78 -4.17 9.27
CA SER A 204 -5.82 -4.20 10.28
C SER A 204 -7.17 -3.91 9.63
N SER A 205 -8.11 -4.85 9.77
CA SER A 205 -9.49 -4.64 9.32
C SER A 205 -10.00 -3.28 9.80
N ARG A 206 -10.65 -2.54 8.91
CA ARG A 206 -11.25 -1.24 9.22
C ARG A 206 -12.55 -1.39 10.00
N GLU A 207 -12.63 -2.41 10.88
CA GLU A 207 -13.80 -2.61 11.70
C GLU A 207 -14.03 -1.42 12.64
N ASP A 208 -15.11 -0.72 12.40
CA ASP A 208 -15.98 -0.02 13.33
C ASP A 208 -15.47 1.19 14.14
N PHE A 209 -14.40 1.86 13.75
CA PHE A 209 -14.30 3.19 14.35
C PHE A 209 -15.18 4.21 13.61
N PHE A 210 -15.32 4.06 12.28
CA PHE A 210 -16.07 5.00 11.43
C PHE A 210 -16.48 4.32 10.12
N ILE A 211 -17.27 4.93 9.30
CA ILE A 211 -17.94 4.44 8.07
C ILE A 211 -17.21 3.28 7.38
N ASP A 212 -17.85 2.09 7.38
CA ASP A 212 -17.43 0.92 6.62
C ASP A 212 -17.34 1.27 5.13
N PHE A 213 -16.15 1.16 4.54
CA PHE A 213 -16.11 0.94 3.12
C PHE A 213 -15.93 -0.56 2.85
N LYS A 214 -16.53 -1.02 1.80
CA LYS A 214 -16.38 -2.38 1.32
C LYS A 214 -15.41 -2.41 0.14
N THR A 215 -14.53 -3.41 0.11
CA THR A 215 -13.75 -3.70 -1.09
C THR A 215 -14.49 -4.74 -1.92
N HIS A 216 -14.68 -4.45 -3.19
CA HIS A 216 -15.35 -5.33 -4.15
C HIS A 216 -14.30 -5.89 -5.12
N HIS A 217 -14.19 -7.21 -5.22
CA HIS A 217 -13.43 -7.84 -6.29
C HIS A 217 -14.36 -8.11 -7.47
N ILE A 218 -14.06 -7.50 -8.61
CA ILE A 218 -14.86 -7.56 -9.83
C ILE A 218 -14.04 -8.09 -10.99
N THR A 219 -14.68 -8.94 -11.79
CA THR A 219 -14.12 -9.47 -13.02
C THR A 219 -15.17 -9.50 -14.14
N VAL A 220 -14.70 -9.66 -15.39
CA VAL A 220 -15.57 -9.88 -16.55
C VAL A 220 -15.11 -11.11 -17.31
N GLY A 221 -15.80 -12.21 -17.12
CA GLY A 221 -15.51 -13.47 -17.81
C GLY A 221 -16.79 -14.14 -18.30
N THR A 222 -16.92 -14.37 -19.60
CA THR A 222 -18.09 -14.99 -20.23
C THR A 222 -18.00 -16.51 -20.28
N ASP A 223 -16.81 -17.08 -20.10
CA ASP A 223 -16.53 -18.53 -20.09
C ASP A 223 -16.18 -18.98 -18.68
N GLU A 224 -17.12 -19.55 -17.97
CA GLU A 224 -16.94 -20.00 -16.59
C GLU A 224 -15.85 -21.06 -16.41
N TRP A 225 -15.61 -21.88 -17.43
CA TRP A 225 -14.52 -22.86 -17.39
C TRP A 225 -13.14 -22.20 -17.37
N LYS A 226 -12.98 -21.14 -18.11
CA LYS A 226 -11.73 -20.38 -18.12
C LYS A 226 -11.53 -19.59 -16.82
N CYS A 227 -12.63 -19.15 -16.17
CA CYS A 227 -12.57 -18.47 -14.87
C CYS A 227 -12.21 -19.41 -13.70
N LYS A 228 -12.20 -20.72 -13.90
CA LYS A 228 -12.05 -21.71 -12.82
C LYS A 228 -10.90 -21.42 -11.86
N LYS A 229 -9.70 -21.15 -12.37
CA LYS A 229 -8.51 -20.90 -11.54
C LYS A 229 -8.61 -19.61 -10.74
N LEU A 230 -9.21 -18.57 -11.32
CA LEU A 230 -9.53 -17.35 -10.58
C LEU A 230 -10.44 -17.65 -9.40
N TYR A 231 -11.54 -18.38 -9.63
CA TYR A 231 -12.49 -18.72 -8.56
C TYR A 231 -11.88 -19.62 -7.48
N GLU A 232 -11.06 -20.61 -7.88
CA GLU A 232 -10.37 -21.48 -6.93
C GLU A 232 -9.37 -20.69 -6.07
N SER A 233 -8.60 -19.78 -6.66
CA SER A 233 -7.69 -18.92 -5.92
C SER A 233 -8.42 -17.89 -5.04
N ALA A 234 -9.55 -17.35 -5.50
CA ALA A 234 -10.43 -16.48 -4.71
C ALA A 234 -10.98 -17.21 -3.49
N GLN A 235 -11.47 -18.43 -3.66
CA GLN A 235 -11.99 -19.26 -2.58
C GLN A 235 -10.92 -19.57 -1.52
N GLN A 236 -9.67 -19.86 -1.94
CA GLN A 236 -8.56 -20.12 -1.04
C GLN A 236 -8.19 -18.90 -0.19
N ASN A 237 -8.38 -17.71 -0.73
CA ASN A 237 -8.10 -16.45 -0.05
C ASN A 237 -9.35 -15.78 0.54
N HIS A 238 -10.48 -16.51 0.61
CA HIS A 238 -11.76 -16.03 1.15
C HIS A 238 -12.29 -14.76 0.46
N ILE A 239 -12.05 -14.64 -0.85
CA ILE A 239 -12.47 -13.49 -1.65
C ILE A 239 -13.79 -13.81 -2.37
N GLU A 240 -14.81 -13.00 -2.13
CA GLU A 240 -16.03 -13.00 -2.94
C GLU A 240 -15.75 -12.28 -4.27
N THR A 241 -15.95 -12.99 -5.38
CA THR A 241 -15.70 -12.44 -6.73
C THR A 241 -17.03 -12.21 -7.46
N ILE A 242 -17.25 -11.00 -7.93
CA ILE A 242 -18.39 -10.62 -8.73
C ILE A 242 -18.00 -10.67 -10.20
N ASN A 243 -18.61 -11.57 -10.97
CA ASN A 243 -18.36 -11.70 -12.41
C ASN A 243 -19.47 -11.05 -13.22
N LEU A 244 -19.20 -9.87 -13.79
CA LEU A 244 -20.15 -9.13 -14.62
C LEU A 244 -20.35 -9.74 -16.01
N GLY A 245 -19.45 -10.65 -16.44
CA GLY A 245 -19.54 -11.33 -17.74
C GLY A 245 -20.39 -12.59 -17.73
N LYS A 246 -20.88 -13.02 -16.55
CA LYS A 246 -21.64 -14.27 -16.44
C LYS A 246 -22.96 -14.22 -17.18
N GLY A 247 -23.12 -15.12 -18.16
CA GLY A 247 -24.36 -15.24 -18.95
C GLY A 247 -24.55 -14.12 -19.99
N ILE A 248 -23.54 -13.28 -20.22
CA ILE A 248 -23.58 -12.19 -21.21
C ILE A 248 -22.99 -12.68 -22.53
N VAL A 249 -23.55 -12.17 -23.64
CA VAL A 249 -22.92 -12.31 -24.96
C VAL A 249 -21.77 -11.32 -25.08
N TRP A 250 -20.58 -11.83 -25.43
CA TRP A 250 -19.40 -10.99 -25.57
C TRP A 250 -19.47 -10.11 -26.82
N GLU A 251 -19.37 -8.79 -26.62
CA GLU A 251 -19.35 -7.78 -27.67
C GLU A 251 -18.02 -7.01 -27.75
N GLY A 252 -17.05 -7.40 -26.92
CA GLY A 252 -15.78 -6.69 -26.74
C GLY A 252 -14.71 -6.95 -27.80
N GLY A 253 -15.09 -7.47 -28.98
CA GLY A 253 -14.14 -7.74 -30.06
C GLY A 253 -13.23 -8.95 -29.82
N ASP A 254 -12.13 -9.02 -30.58
CA ASP A 254 -11.12 -10.06 -30.47
C ASP A 254 -10.00 -9.64 -29.50
N MET A 255 -10.01 -10.19 -28.30
CA MET A 255 -9.03 -9.91 -27.25
C MET A 255 -7.56 -10.27 -27.59
N ASN A 256 -7.32 -10.97 -28.72
CA ASN A 256 -5.97 -11.23 -29.21
C ASN A 256 -5.45 -10.12 -30.16
N LYS A 257 -6.29 -9.12 -30.46
CA LYS A 257 -5.95 -7.97 -31.33
C LYS A 257 -6.18 -6.67 -30.57
N SER A 258 -7.33 -6.08 -30.80
CA SER A 258 -7.78 -4.93 -30.02
C SER A 258 -9.21 -5.19 -29.58
N GLY A 259 -9.51 -4.98 -28.30
CA GLY A 259 -10.81 -5.27 -27.75
C GLY A 259 -10.84 -5.03 -26.25
N GLY A 260 -11.99 -5.29 -25.64
CA GLY A 260 -12.14 -5.14 -24.19
C GLY A 260 -12.99 -3.95 -23.75
N GLY A 261 -13.37 -3.03 -24.63
CA GLY A 261 -14.21 -1.90 -24.28
C GLY A 261 -15.55 -2.31 -23.64
N HIS A 262 -16.06 -3.48 -23.97
CA HIS A 262 -17.23 -4.05 -23.29
C HIS A 262 -17.00 -4.26 -21.80
N LYS A 263 -15.77 -4.63 -21.36
CA LYS A 263 -15.43 -4.70 -19.91
C LYS A 263 -15.58 -3.34 -19.24
N VAL A 264 -15.10 -2.28 -19.91
CA VAL A 264 -15.17 -0.89 -19.41
C VAL A 264 -16.62 -0.49 -19.20
N ASN A 265 -17.48 -0.74 -20.20
CA ASN A 265 -18.89 -0.37 -20.14
C ASN A 265 -19.67 -1.16 -19.08
N LEU A 266 -19.44 -2.48 -18.97
CA LEU A 266 -20.05 -3.31 -17.93
C LEU A 266 -19.64 -2.85 -16.53
N LEU A 267 -18.35 -2.54 -16.35
CA LEU A 267 -17.85 -2.05 -15.08
C LEU A 267 -18.45 -0.69 -14.75
N ARG A 268 -18.50 0.25 -15.71
CA ARG A 268 -19.10 1.57 -15.55
C ARG A 268 -20.57 1.49 -15.11
N GLU A 269 -21.34 0.60 -15.71
CA GLU A 269 -22.73 0.37 -15.34
C GLU A 269 -22.83 -0.14 -13.90
N TYR A 270 -22.07 -1.16 -13.55
CA TYR A 270 -22.12 -1.77 -12.23
C TYR A 270 -21.69 -0.81 -11.11
N ILE A 271 -20.60 -0.07 -11.28
CA ILE A 271 -20.09 0.82 -10.23
C ILE A 271 -20.98 2.03 -9.98
N SER A 272 -21.90 2.35 -10.90
CA SER A 272 -22.88 3.42 -10.69
C SER A 272 -23.79 3.18 -9.48
N MET A 273 -23.92 1.92 -9.06
CA MET A 273 -24.74 1.49 -7.93
C MET A 273 -23.98 1.39 -6.61
N LEU A 274 -22.65 1.48 -6.63
CA LEU A 274 -21.83 1.34 -5.43
C LEU A 274 -21.62 2.68 -4.72
N PRO A 275 -21.42 2.68 -3.38
CA PRO A 275 -21.04 3.89 -2.65
C PRO A 275 -19.69 4.45 -3.11
N ASP A 276 -19.57 5.78 -3.11
CA ASP A 276 -18.36 6.50 -3.55
C ASP A 276 -17.11 6.12 -2.75
N HIS A 277 -17.27 5.85 -1.46
CA HIS A 277 -16.20 5.52 -0.54
C HIS A 277 -15.75 4.06 -0.57
N ASP A 278 -16.49 3.19 -1.26
CA ASP A 278 -16.07 1.80 -1.44
C ASP A 278 -14.81 1.71 -2.32
N VAL A 279 -14.07 0.64 -2.15
CA VAL A 279 -12.90 0.31 -2.98
C VAL A 279 -13.29 -0.77 -3.98
N LEU A 280 -12.83 -0.64 -5.20
CA LEU A 280 -13.00 -1.62 -6.25
C LEU A 280 -11.64 -2.16 -6.68
N PHE A 281 -11.47 -3.46 -6.61
CA PHE A 281 -10.39 -4.20 -7.24
C PHE A 281 -10.93 -4.91 -8.47
N PHE A 282 -10.43 -4.54 -9.65
CA PHE A 282 -10.73 -5.20 -10.91
C PHE A 282 -9.61 -6.16 -11.30
N SER A 283 -9.98 -7.35 -11.80
CA SER A 283 -9.03 -8.25 -12.46
C SER A 283 -9.63 -8.88 -13.70
N ASP A 284 -8.79 -9.19 -14.68
CA ASP A 284 -9.16 -10.09 -15.77
C ASP A 284 -9.59 -11.45 -15.22
N ALA A 285 -10.28 -12.25 -16.06
CA ALA A 285 -10.97 -13.45 -15.57
C ALA A 285 -10.21 -14.77 -15.80
N TYR A 286 -9.35 -14.86 -16.84
CA TYR A 286 -8.91 -16.16 -17.37
C TYR A 286 -7.48 -16.53 -16.98
N ASP A 287 -6.64 -15.55 -16.65
CA ASP A 287 -5.21 -15.72 -16.42
C ASP A 287 -4.73 -15.01 -15.13
N ILE A 288 -5.64 -14.85 -14.18
CA ILE A 288 -5.36 -14.26 -12.86
C ILE A 288 -5.27 -15.34 -11.79
N ILE A 289 -4.34 -15.19 -10.86
CA ILE A 289 -4.24 -15.94 -9.61
C ILE A 289 -4.21 -14.97 -8.44
N LEU A 290 -5.16 -15.10 -7.54
CA LEU A 290 -5.16 -14.35 -6.27
C LEU A 290 -4.29 -15.10 -5.27
N CYS A 291 -3.29 -14.44 -4.69
CA CYS A 291 -2.30 -15.06 -3.82
C CYS A 291 -2.36 -14.52 -2.37
N SER A 292 -3.23 -13.56 -2.12
CA SER A 292 -3.43 -12.93 -0.81
C SER A 292 -4.90 -12.62 -0.58
N SER A 293 -5.28 -12.31 0.66
CA SER A 293 -6.64 -11.88 1.00
C SER A 293 -6.98 -10.52 0.39
N LEU A 294 -8.28 -10.21 0.32
CA LEU A 294 -8.76 -8.92 -0.16
C LEU A 294 -8.31 -7.78 0.77
N ASP A 295 -8.23 -8.05 2.07
CA ASP A 295 -7.74 -7.08 3.06
C ASP A 295 -6.27 -6.72 2.83
N GLU A 296 -5.42 -7.71 2.53
CA GLU A 296 -4.01 -7.48 2.19
C GLU A 296 -3.86 -6.68 0.91
N ILE A 297 -4.64 -7.02 -0.14
CA ILE A 297 -4.65 -6.29 -1.42
C ILE A 297 -5.07 -4.83 -1.17
N THR A 298 -6.14 -4.63 -0.42
CA THR A 298 -6.67 -3.30 -0.08
C THR A 298 -5.69 -2.53 0.79
N GLY A 299 -5.13 -3.18 1.80
CA GLY A 299 -4.13 -2.58 2.67
C GLY A 299 -2.95 -2.00 1.88
N ARG A 300 -2.39 -2.80 0.96
CA ARG A 300 -1.29 -2.34 0.10
C ARG A 300 -1.70 -1.23 -0.86
N TYR A 301 -2.93 -1.26 -1.39
CA TYR A 301 -3.44 -0.16 -2.21
C TYR A 301 -3.43 1.17 -1.43
N LEU A 302 -3.91 1.16 -0.21
CA LEU A 302 -3.98 2.36 0.63
C LEU A 302 -2.60 2.97 0.91
N GLU A 303 -1.54 2.17 0.85
CA GLU A 303 -0.17 2.64 1.02
C GLU A 303 0.37 3.45 -0.16
N PHE A 304 -0.20 3.27 -1.36
CA PHE A 304 0.19 4.06 -2.53
C PHE A 304 -0.19 5.53 -2.36
N LYS A 305 -1.28 5.82 -1.63
CA LYS A 305 -1.81 7.18 -1.44
C LYS A 305 -2.10 7.88 -2.78
N HIS A 306 -2.63 7.12 -3.70
CA HIS A 306 -3.13 7.54 -5.01
C HIS A 306 -4.55 7.03 -5.20
N ASP A 307 -5.33 7.74 -6.01
CA ASP A 307 -6.74 7.41 -6.22
C ASP A 307 -6.94 6.06 -6.90
N ILE A 308 -6.06 5.74 -7.87
CA ILE A 308 -6.12 4.50 -8.64
C ILE A 308 -4.72 3.95 -8.86
N VAL A 309 -4.54 2.65 -8.64
CA VAL A 309 -3.30 1.91 -8.89
C VAL A 309 -3.54 0.88 -9.98
N PHE A 310 -2.82 0.97 -11.09
CA PHE A 310 -2.82 -0.03 -12.15
C PHE A 310 -1.62 -0.98 -12.04
N SER A 311 -1.80 -2.22 -12.53
CA SER A 311 -0.69 -3.11 -12.78
C SER A 311 0.22 -2.59 -13.89
N SER A 312 1.49 -3.02 -13.86
CA SER A 312 2.47 -2.65 -14.85
C SER A 312 3.12 -3.86 -15.49
N GLU A 313 3.54 -3.72 -16.76
CA GLU A 313 4.18 -4.75 -17.53
C GLU A 313 5.41 -4.26 -18.32
N ARG A 314 6.12 -5.20 -18.97
CA ARG A 314 7.41 -4.92 -19.65
C ARG A 314 7.26 -4.30 -21.04
N PHE A 315 6.13 -4.50 -21.69
CA PHE A 315 5.91 -4.14 -23.08
C PHE A 315 4.81 -3.10 -23.20
N CYS A 316 5.02 -2.11 -24.07
CA CYS A 316 4.00 -1.13 -24.43
C CYS A 316 3.09 -1.75 -25.49
N TRP A 317 1.93 -2.21 -25.09
CA TRP A 317 0.90 -2.79 -25.93
C TRP A 317 -0.43 -2.05 -25.68
N PRO A 318 -1.31 -1.83 -26.66
CA PRO A 318 -1.20 -2.21 -28.08
C PRO A 318 -0.47 -1.18 -28.95
N ASP A 319 -0.14 0.00 -28.43
CA ASP A 319 0.46 1.10 -29.18
C ASP A 319 1.86 1.44 -28.66
N GLU A 320 2.90 0.96 -29.35
CA GLU A 320 4.29 1.19 -28.97
C GLU A 320 4.72 2.66 -29.06
N GLU A 321 4.00 3.50 -29.83
CA GLU A 321 4.33 4.92 -29.97
C GLU A 321 4.10 5.68 -28.65
N LEU A 322 3.20 5.19 -27.79
CA LEU A 322 2.95 5.76 -26.45
C LEU A 322 4.07 5.49 -25.43
N ALA A 323 5.04 4.63 -25.74
CA ALA A 323 6.06 4.19 -24.78
C ALA A 323 6.84 5.35 -24.15
N THR A 324 7.22 6.35 -24.95
CA THR A 324 7.97 7.53 -24.48
C THR A 324 7.16 8.39 -23.54
N GLU A 325 5.88 8.59 -23.85
CA GLU A 325 4.97 9.40 -23.04
C GLU A 325 4.67 8.71 -21.71
N ILE A 326 4.38 7.40 -21.72
CA ILE A 326 4.15 6.63 -20.49
C ILE A 326 5.38 6.68 -19.57
N ILE A 327 6.61 6.51 -20.11
CA ILE A 327 7.84 6.60 -19.31
C ILE A 327 8.04 8.02 -18.74
N SER A 328 7.68 9.05 -19.51
CA SER A 328 7.75 10.43 -19.03
C SER A 328 6.75 10.69 -17.91
N THR A 329 5.52 10.18 -18.05
CA THR A 329 4.48 10.26 -17.03
C THR A 329 4.89 9.55 -15.75
N ASN A 330 5.46 8.33 -15.85
CA ASN A 330 6.00 7.61 -14.69
C ASN A 330 6.99 8.46 -13.90
N LYS A 331 7.93 9.13 -14.59
CA LYS A 331 8.94 9.97 -13.95
C LYS A 331 8.37 11.19 -13.25
N THR A 332 7.23 11.67 -13.72
CA THR A 332 6.53 12.80 -13.10
C THR A 332 5.83 12.37 -11.80
N ILE A 333 5.20 11.19 -11.82
CA ILE A 333 4.41 10.68 -10.69
C ILE A 333 5.31 9.97 -9.67
N THR A 334 6.26 9.15 -10.13
CA THR A 334 7.12 8.32 -9.28
C THR A 334 8.58 8.47 -9.72
N PRO A 335 9.33 9.46 -9.23
CA PRO A 335 10.63 9.88 -9.78
C PRO A 335 11.74 8.83 -9.84
N TYR A 336 11.62 7.71 -9.13
CA TYR A 336 12.70 6.72 -9.05
C TYR A 336 12.20 5.28 -9.10
N ASN A 337 12.26 4.63 -10.29
CA ASN A 337 12.37 3.17 -10.35
C ASN A 337 12.99 2.70 -11.66
N GLU A 338 14.22 2.21 -11.63
CA GLU A 338 14.83 1.44 -12.71
C GLU A 338 14.26 0.00 -12.75
N THR A 339 12.94 -0.12 -12.89
CA THR A 339 12.28 -1.39 -13.08
C THR A 339 12.02 -1.64 -14.57
N PRO A 340 12.03 -2.90 -15.03
CA PRO A 340 11.63 -3.21 -16.41
C PRO A 340 10.13 -3.06 -16.65
N TYR A 341 9.32 -3.01 -15.59
CA TYR A 341 7.85 -2.89 -15.64
C TYR A 341 7.47 -1.42 -15.71
N LYS A 342 7.30 -0.89 -16.92
CA LYS A 342 7.14 0.56 -17.15
C LYS A 342 5.81 0.94 -17.77
N TYR A 343 5.05 -0.03 -18.26
CA TYR A 343 3.88 0.22 -19.09
C TYR A 343 2.62 -0.26 -18.38
N LEU A 344 1.57 0.54 -18.47
CA LEU A 344 0.28 0.20 -17.90
C LEU A 344 -0.27 -1.09 -18.51
N ASN A 345 -0.72 -2.00 -17.66
CA ASN A 345 -1.51 -3.17 -18.03
C ASN A 345 -2.92 -3.03 -17.47
N SER A 346 -3.95 -3.20 -18.31
CA SER A 346 -5.36 -3.02 -17.97
C SER A 346 -5.98 -4.20 -17.21
N GLY A 347 -5.28 -5.32 -17.15
CA GLY A 347 -5.84 -6.56 -16.59
C GLY A 347 -6.01 -6.55 -15.07
N MET A 348 -5.42 -5.60 -14.36
CA MET A 348 -5.61 -5.44 -12.92
C MET A 348 -5.47 -3.98 -12.50
N PHE A 349 -6.41 -3.50 -11.72
CA PHE A 349 -6.33 -2.20 -11.07
C PHE A 349 -7.21 -2.15 -9.81
N ILE A 350 -6.89 -1.21 -8.93
CA ILE A 350 -7.63 -0.96 -7.69
C ILE A 350 -7.73 0.53 -7.44
N GLY A 351 -8.85 0.97 -6.92
CA GLY A 351 -9.10 2.38 -6.59
C GLY A 351 -10.41 2.58 -5.86
N THR A 352 -10.67 3.80 -5.39
CA THR A 352 -11.99 4.10 -4.84
C THR A 352 -13.03 4.12 -5.95
N VAL A 353 -14.25 3.70 -5.62
CA VAL A 353 -15.39 3.68 -6.56
C VAL A 353 -15.62 5.05 -7.16
N LYS A 354 -15.50 6.12 -6.36
CA LYS A 354 -15.62 7.51 -6.83
C LYS A 354 -14.68 7.79 -8.00
N HIS A 355 -13.39 7.57 -7.82
CA HIS A 355 -12.38 7.95 -8.81
C HIS A 355 -12.36 7.01 -10.01
N ILE A 356 -12.65 5.72 -9.81
CA ILE A 356 -12.87 4.80 -10.94
C ILE A 356 -14.12 5.22 -11.74
N ARG A 357 -15.20 5.67 -11.08
CA ARG A 357 -16.39 6.18 -11.79
C ARG A 357 -16.08 7.44 -12.61
N GLU A 358 -15.25 8.32 -12.09
CA GLU A 358 -14.78 9.52 -12.81
C GLU A 358 -13.88 9.16 -14.01
N LEU A 359 -13.08 8.08 -13.87
CA LEU A 359 -12.22 7.57 -14.93
C LEU A 359 -13.02 6.96 -16.09
N LEU A 360 -14.08 6.20 -15.80
CA LEU A 360 -14.77 5.38 -16.80
C LEU A 360 -15.77 6.19 -17.63
N ASN A 361 -15.46 6.38 -18.91
CA ASN A 361 -16.38 6.90 -19.91
C ASN A 361 -16.97 5.76 -20.77
N GLU A 362 -18.08 6.05 -21.45
CA GLU A 362 -18.60 5.14 -22.47
C GLU A 362 -17.68 5.11 -23.69
N ILE A 363 -17.28 3.91 -24.08
CA ILE A 363 -16.44 3.66 -25.25
C ILE A 363 -17.08 2.58 -26.12
N PRO A 364 -16.75 2.48 -27.43
CA PRO A 364 -17.21 1.37 -28.24
C PRO A 364 -16.81 0.01 -27.61
N ASN A 365 -17.74 -0.95 -27.61
CA ASN A 365 -17.53 -2.24 -26.97
C ASN A 365 -16.30 -2.99 -27.52
N ASP A 366 -16.00 -2.83 -28.81
CA ASP A 366 -14.88 -3.46 -29.50
C ASP A 366 -13.58 -2.64 -29.48
N SER A 367 -13.55 -1.51 -28.75
CA SER A 367 -12.34 -0.71 -28.52
C SER A 367 -11.35 -1.46 -27.63
N ASP A 368 -10.08 -1.11 -27.76
CA ASP A 368 -9.04 -1.63 -26.88
C ASP A 368 -9.09 -0.95 -25.51
N ASP A 369 -9.33 -1.74 -24.45
CA ASP A 369 -9.42 -1.26 -23.08
C ASP A 369 -8.05 -0.81 -22.55
N GLN A 370 -6.95 -1.47 -22.90
CA GLN A 370 -5.62 -1.08 -22.44
C GLN A 370 -5.19 0.25 -23.04
N LEU A 371 -5.45 0.45 -24.35
CA LEU A 371 -5.19 1.72 -25.01
C LEU A 371 -6.01 2.87 -24.40
N TYR A 372 -7.27 2.59 -24.03
CA TYR A 372 -8.11 3.54 -23.33
C TYR A 372 -7.47 4.00 -22.03
N TYR A 373 -7.12 3.08 -21.14
CA TYR A 373 -6.51 3.40 -19.86
C TYR A 373 -5.11 4.03 -19.98
N GLN A 374 -4.31 3.63 -20.99
CA GLN A 374 -3.02 4.27 -21.25
C GLN A 374 -3.17 5.75 -21.61
N LYS A 375 -4.17 6.10 -22.44
CA LYS A 375 -4.48 7.50 -22.79
C LYS A 375 -4.96 8.31 -21.59
N GLU A 376 -5.79 7.73 -20.74
CA GLU A 376 -6.21 8.37 -19.50
C GLU A 376 -5.04 8.60 -18.56
N TYR A 377 -4.13 7.63 -18.43
CA TYR A 377 -2.92 7.74 -17.62
C TYR A 377 -1.99 8.88 -18.11
N ILE A 378 -1.70 8.92 -19.38
CA ILE A 378 -0.85 9.96 -19.99
C ILE A 378 -1.48 11.35 -19.85
N SER A 379 -2.80 11.43 -19.88
CA SER A 379 -3.52 12.71 -19.79
C SER A 379 -3.33 13.46 -18.48
N LEU A 380 -2.92 12.78 -17.40
CA LEU A 380 -2.78 13.29 -16.04
C LEU A 380 -4.06 13.95 -15.49
N ARG A 381 -5.23 13.61 -16.05
CA ARG A 381 -6.54 14.12 -15.57
C ARG A 381 -7.00 13.44 -14.29
N HIS A 382 -6.53 12.23 -14.06
CA HIS A 382 -6.86 11.41 -12.91
C HIS A 382 -5.57 11.08 -12.15
N ASP A 383 -5.67 10.93 -10.84
CA ASP A 383 -4.53 10.52 -10.01
C ASP A 383 -4.34 9.00 -10.12
N ILE A 384 -3.63 8.59 -11.16
CA ILE A 384 -3.31 7.20 -11.47
C ILE A 384 -1.82 6.97 -11.26
N VAL A 385 -1.47 5.90 -10.56
CA VAL A 385 -0.09 5.42 -10.43
C VAL A 385 0.03 3.98 -10.94
N LEU A 386 1.21 3.61 -11.43
CA LEU A 386 1.51 2.23 -11.79
C LEU A 386 2.25 1.53 -10.66
N ASP A 387 1.87 0.30 -10.37
CA ASP A 387 2.61 -0.59 -9.46
C ASP A 387 3.89 -1.11 -10.14
N LEU A 388 4.90 -0.26 -10.22
CA LEU A 388 6.16 -0.53 -10.95
C LEU A 388 7.03 -1.60 -10.27
N GLU A 389 6.79 -1.87 -8.99
CA GLU A 389 7.57 -2.86 -8.22
C GLU A 389 6.87 -4.22 -8.12
N GLY A 390 5.60 -4.29 -8.52
CA GLY A 390 4.79 -5.49 -8.33
C GLY A 390 4.43 -5.71 -6.86
N TYR A 391 4.15 -4.63 -6.13
CA TYR A 391 3.82 -4.69 -4.70
C TYR A 391 2.44 -5.32 -4.46
N ILE A 392 1.47 -4.99 -5.31
CA ILE A 392 0.15 -5.61 -5.34
C ILE A 392 0.09 -6.60 -6.51
N PHE A 393 0.45 -6.14 -7.70
CA PHE A 393 0.20 -6.79 -8.98
C PHE A 393 1.48 -7.18 -9.69
N THR A 394 1.62 -8.42 -10.06
CA THR A 394 2.73 -8.87 -10.91
C THR A 394 2.20 -9.46 -12.21
N CYS A 395 2.52 -8.81 -13.33
CA CYS A 395 2.34 -9.35 -14.67
C CYS A 395 3.38 -10.41 -15.00
N TYR A 396 3.14 -11.16 -16.06
CA TYR A 396 4.04 -12.23 -16.50
C TYR A 396 5.50 -11.77 -16.65
N ASP A 397 6.37 -12.47 -15.97
CA ASP A 397 7.82 -12.48 -16.16
C ASP A 397 8.30 -13.92 -15.89
N PRO A 398 9.13 -14.51 -16.76
CA PRO A 398 9.59 -15.90 -16.59
C PRO A 398 10.41 -16.15 -15.32
N LYS A 399 10.88 -15.09 -14.65
CA LYS A 399 11.62 -15.17 -13.39
C LYS A 399 10.71 -15.21 -12.16
N VAL A 400 9.46 -14.78 -12.27
CA VAL A 400 8.49 -14.82 -11.15
C VAL A 400 8.31 -16.27 -10.70
N THR A 401 8.27 -16.49 -9.41
CA THR A 401 8.21 -17.83 -8.83
C THR A 401 7.47 -17.83 -7.49
N ILE A 402 7.33 -19.02 -6.92
CA ILE A 402 6.86 -19.18 -5.54
C ILE A 402 8.05 -19.37 -4.62
N LYS A 403 8.14 -18.54 -3.58
CA LYS A 403 9.17 -18.59 -2.54
C LYS A 403 8.49 -18.58 -1.17
N GLN A 404 8.76 -19.58 -0.37
CA GLN A 404 8.14 -19.74 0.96
C GLN A 404 6.59 -19.75 0.93
N GLY A 405 6.02 -20.33 -0.13
CA GLY A 405 4.56 -20.38 -0.31
C GLY A 405 3.92 -19.11 -0.84
N GLN A 406 4.69 -18.06 -1.10
CA GLN A 406 4.19 -16.77 -1.58
C GLN A 406 4.69 -16.46 -3.00
N LEU A 407 3.91 -15.67 -3.73
CA LEU A 407 4.29 -15.16 -5.04
C LEU A 407 5.47 -14.19 -4.90
N TYR A 408 6.58 -14.48 -5.58
CA TYR A 408 7.80 -13.69 -5.49
C TYR A 408 8.33 -13.26 -6.84
N ASN A 409 8.57 -11.97 -7.01
CA ASN A 409 9.23 -11.41 -8.17
C ASN A 409 10.72 -11.12 -7.85
N PRO A 410 11.67 -11.92 -8.35
CA PRO A 410 13.09 -11.73 -8.05
C PRO A 410 13.71 -10.50 -8.74
N VAL A 411 13.04 -9.92 -9.74
CA VAL A 411 13.52 -8.71 -10.44
C VAL A 411 13.38 -7.49 -9.55
N THR A 412 12.21 -7.32 -8.94
CA THR A 412 11.93 -6.23 -8.00
C THR A 412 12.17 -6.63 -6.54
N LYS A 413 12.42 -7.92 -6.28
CA LYS A 413 12.57 -8.53 -4.95
C LYS A 413 11.30 -8.40 -4.09
N CYS A 414 10.14 -8.38 -4.74
CA CYS A 414 8.84 -8.14 -4.15
C CYS A 414 8.04 -9.43 -3.97
N TYR A 415 7.26 -9.50 -2.89
CA TYR A 415 6.18 -10.48 -2.72
C TYR A 415 4.87 -9.82 -3.12
N SER A 416 4.22 -10.35 -4.17
CA SER A 416 3.02 -9.76 -4.76
C SER A 416 1.75 -10.47 -4.32
N CYS A 417 0.63 -9.76 -4.35
CA CYS A 417 -0.68 -10.30 -3.95
C CYS A 417 -1.42 -10.98 -5.09
N VAL A 418 -1.19 -10.54 -6.32
CA VAL A 418 -1.93 -11.02 -7.50
C VAL A 418 -0.97 -11.28 -8.65
N TYR A 419 -1.14 -12.40 -9.33
CA TYR A 419 -0.40 -12.75 -10.53
C TYR A 419 -1.29 -12.70 -11.77
N HIS A 420 -0.80 -12.04 -12.81
CA HIS A 420 -1.42 -12.00 -14.14
C HIS A 420 -0.53 -12.71 -15.16
N GLY A 421 -0.99 -13.82 -15.68
CA GLY A 421 -0.30 -14.60 -16.70
C GLY A 421 -0.51 -14.08 -18.12
N ASN A 422 -0.55 -12.74 -18.28
CA ASN A 422 -0.79 -12.07 -19.56
C ASN A 422 0.25 -12.40 -20.63
N GLY A 423 -0.18 -12.62 -21.86
CA GLY A 423 0.69 -12.84 -23.00
C GLY A 423 0.47 -14.16 -23.74
N GLY A 424 1.50 -14.58 -24.49
CA GLY A 424 1.43 -15.75 -25.38
C GLY A 424 1.57 -17.10 -24.67
N GLU A 425 1.95 -18.15 -25.44
CA GLU A 425 1.98 -19.54 -24.94
C GLU A 425 2.89 -19.73 -23.73
N SER A 426 4.10 -19.12 -23.74
CA SER A 426 5.03 -19.22 -22.61
C SER A 426 4.46 -18.62 -21.32
N ALA A 427 3.65 -17.57 -21.41
CA ALA A 427 2.97 -16.98 -20.26
C ALA A 427 1.90 -17.92 -19.71
N LYS A 428 1.14 -18.60 -20.59
CA LYS A 428 0.13 -19.59 -20.19
C LYS A 428 0.73 -20.80 -19.49
N GLU A 429 1.87 -21.30 -19.99
CA GLU A 429 2.61 -22.40 -19.35
C GLU A 429 3.13 -21.97 -17.97
N HIS A 430 3.69 -20.77 -17.89
CA HIS A 430 4.19 -20.24 -16.64
C HIS A 430 3.05 -19.99 -15.63
N TYR A 431 1.93 -19.43 -16.06
CA TYR A 431 0.72 -19.26 -15.27
C TYR A 431 0.24 -20.59 -14.64
N LYS A 432 0.20 -21.65 -15.45
CA LYS A 432 -0.12 -22.99 -14.96
C LYS A 432 0.90 -23.44 -13.90
N SER A 433 2.19 -23.26 -14.15
CA SER A 433 3.26 -23.64 -13.20
C SER A 433 3.14 -22.89 -11.86
N ILE A 434 2.85 -21.59 -11.87
CA ILE A 434 2.64 -20.80 -10.65
C ILE A 434 1.41 -21.31 -9.88
N TYR A 435 0.30 -21.53 -10.59
CA TYR A 435 -0.91 -22.07 -9.99
C TYR A 435 -0.69 -23.43 -9.33
N ASP A 436 -0.05 -24.36 -10.04
CA ASP A 436 0.23 -25.70 -9.55
C ASP A 436 1.13 -25.66 -8.31
N LYS A 437 2.12 -24.78 -8.25
CA LYS A 437 3.00 -24.61 -7.07
C LYS A 437 2.27 -24.06 -5.85
N LEU A 438 1.27 -23.22 -6.04
CA LEU A 438 0.49 -22.65 -4.93
C LEU A 438 -0.58 -23.61 -4.42
N TYR A 439 -1.25 -24.35 -5.30
CA TYR A 439 -2.51 -25.02 -4.97
C TYR A 439 -2.54 -26.52 -5.20
N SER A 440 -1.50 -27.16 -5.80
CA SER A 440 -1.51 -28.62 -6.09
C SER A 440 -1.42 -29.52 -4.85
N SER A 441 -1.17 -28.96 -3.67
CA SER A 441 -1.15 -29.75 -2.41
C SER A 441 -2.51 -29.83 -1.70
N SER A 442 -3.52 -29.14 -2.19
CA SER A 442 -4.88 -29.14 -1.63
C SER A 442 -5.86 -29.72 -2.65
N LEU A 443 -6.14 -31.02 -2.56
CA LEU A 443 -7.30 -31.65 -3.18
C LEU A 443 -8.57 -31.05 -2.55
N ILE A 444 -9.08 -29.95 -3.11
CA ILE A 444 -10.38 -29.40 -2.75
C ILE A 444 -11.34 -29.73 -3.87
N SER A 445 -12.36 -30.56 -3.53
CA SER A 445 -13.49 -30.79 -4.37
C SER A 445 -14.29 -29.52 -4.58
N TYR A 446 -14.29 -29.02 -5.81
CA TYR A 446 -15.14 -27.92 -6.26
C TYR A 446 -16.62 -28.29 -6.02
N ILE A 447 -17.27 -27.58 -5.13
CA ILE A 447 -18.74 -27.61 -4.99
C ILE A 447 -19.23 -26.28 -5.57
N PRO A 448 -19.95 -26.31 -6.72
CA PRO A 448 -20.56 -25.08 -7.24
C PRO A 448 -21.64 -24.63 -6.25
N THR A 449 -21.47 -23.48 -5.63
CA THR A 449 -22.55 -22.85 -4.86
C THR A 449 -23.60 -22.34 -5.83
N HIS A 450 -24.65 -23.18 -6.03
CA HIS A 450 -25.92 -22.73 -6.58
C HIS A 450 -26.59 -21.86 -5.51
N HIS A 451 -26.97 -20.69 -5.87
CA HIS A 451 -28.20 -19.96 -5.58
C HIS A 451 -27.95 -18.44 -5.53
N TYR A 452 -28.27 -17.79 -6.63
CA TYR A 452 -28.89 -16.48 -6.57
C TYR A 452 -30.16 -16.55 -7.40
N GLU A 453 -31.28 -16.68 -6.71
CA GLU A 453 -32.58 -16.42 -7.28
C GLU A 453 -32.73 -14.94 -7.56
N LYS A 454 -33.33 -14.64 -8.71
CA LYS A 454 -33.71 -13.29 -9.15
C LYS A 454 -34.64 -12.65 -8.11
N ILE A 455 -34.31 -11.42 -7.74
CA ILE A 455 -35.32 -10.43 -7.35
C ILE A 455 -35.26 -9.29 -8.38
#